data_2c7db1a8f04044cb58f087a970d6dddb
#
_entry.id   2c7db1a8f04044cb58f087a970d6dddb
#
_cell.length_a   1.000
_cell.length_b   1.000
_cell.length_c   1.000
_cell.angle_alpha   90.00
_cell.angle_beta   90.00
_cell.angle_gamma   90.00
#
_symmetry.space_group_name_H-M   'P 1'
#
loop_
_entity.id
_entity.type
_entity.pdbx_description
1 polymer ?
#
loop_
_entity_poly.entity_id
_entity_poly.type
_entity_poly.pdbx_seq_one_letter_code
_entity_poly.pdbx_strand_id
1 'polypeptide(L)'
;MKVLVTDDHDLVRETIAAFLIAEGVEVADTAASLPDALAAMANTRYDLVLLDHDMPSMNGLTGLLRAVAEGQGAPIALISGSTSRELAEAALDAGAIGFVPKKMASRAMVAAVKLMAKGDTFAPIGLLESAVAPNAPLALLTRREFAVLRGICDGKSNKEIARDLELQEVTVKLHVKTLSRKLEAKNRTHAAMIARNGGLH
;
A
#
# COMPACT_ATOMS: atom_id res chain seq x y z
N MET A 1 18.27 4.85 2.21
CA MET A 1 16.79 4.82 2.29
C MET A 1 16.32 6.00 3.12
N LYS A 2 15.47 6.86 2.53
CA LYS A 2 14.87 8.03 3.18
C LYS A 2 13.39 7.77 3.46
N VAL A 3 12.97 7.96 4.71
CA VAL A 3 11.57 7.76 5.14
C VAL A 3 11.05 9.07 5.72
N LEU A 4 9.81 9.43 5.41
CA LEU A 4 9.09 10.50 6.09
C LEU A 4 8.09 9.87 7.07
N VAL A 5 8.13 10.29 8.32
CA VAL A 5 7.17 9.86 9.35
C VAL A 5 6.24 11.02 9.66
N THR A 6 4.93 10.82 9.43
CA THR A 6 3.94 11.87 9.65
C THR A 6 2.93 11.43 10.71
N ASP A 7 2.88 12.15 11.81
CA ASP A 7 1.98 11.89 12.95
C ASP A 7 1.85 13.19 13.75
N ASP A 8 0.66 13.57 14.21
CA ASP A 8 0.47 14.80 15.01
C ASP A 8 0.91 14.64 16.47
N HIS A 9 1.16 13.41 16.92
CA HIS A 9 1.69 13.13 18.25
C HIS A 9 3.22 13.12 18.25
N ASP A 10 3.86 14.15 18.79
CA ASP A 10 5.31 14.34 18.79
C ASP A 10 6.07 13.10 19.29
N LEU A 11 5.67 12.56 20.44
CA LEU A 11 6.34 11.39 21.02
C LEU A 11 6.28 10.15 20.10
N VAL A 12 5.14 9.90 19.48
CA VAL A 12 4.97 8.76 18.55
C VAL A 12 5.84 8.96 17.33
N ARG A 13 5.76 10.13 16.72
CA ARG A 13 6.50 10.51 15.52
C ARG A 13 8.01 10.38 15.73
N GLU A 14 8.53 11.00 16.80
CA GLU A 14 9.96 10.98 17.11
C GLU A 14 10.45 9.57 17.49
N THR A 15 9.65 8.80 18.23
CA THR A 15 9.98 7.42 18.60
C THR A 15 10.10 6.54 17.36
N ILE A 16 9.15 6.63 16.43
CA ILE A 16 9.19 5.85 15.17
C ILE A 16 10.43 6.25 14.36
N ALA A 17 10.69 7.55 14.20
CA ALA A 17 11.83 8.05 13.44
C ALA A 17 13.17 7.58 14.05
N ALA A 18 13.35 7.75 15.36
CA ALA A 18 14.54 7.32 16.08
C ALA A 18 14.76 5.80 15.96
N PHE A 19 13.69 5.01 16.05
CA PHE A 19 13.77 3.57 15.93
C PHE A 19 14.15 3.14 14.49
N LEU A 20 13.59 3.78 13.48
CA LEU A 20 13.96 3.52 12.08
C LEU A 20 15.45 3.82 11.83
N ILE A 21 15.98 4.92 12.35
CA ILE A 21 17.41 5.26 12.26
C ILE A 21 18.26 4.19 12.96
N ALA A 22 17.89 3.79 14.18
CA ALA A 22 18.63 2.76 14.94
C ALA A 22 18.69 1.42 14.20
N GLU A 23 17.67 1.12 13.39
CA GLU A 23 17.59 -0.11 12.59
C GLU A 23 18.15 0.05 11.16
N GLY A 24 18.89 1.14 10.90
CA GLY A 24 19.67 1.33 9.69
C GLY A 24 18.94 2.05 8.54
N VAL A 25 17.87 2.79 8.81
CA VAL A 25 17.33 3.78 7.87
C VAL A 25 18.27 4.98 7.86
N GLU A 26 18.67 5.45 6.70
CA GLU A 26 19.68 6.52 6.54
C GLU A 26 19.15 7.88 6.99
N VAL A 27 17.90 8.19 6.63
CA VAL A 27 17.20 9.43 6.98
C VAL A 27 15.77 9.11 7.35
N ALA A 28 15.33 9.59 8.50
CA ALA A 28 13.94 9.59 8.92
C ALA A 28 13.52 11.02 9.25
N ASP A 29 12.99 11.72 8.24
CA ASP A 29 12.41 13.04 8.41
C ASP A 29 11.02 12.94 9.07
N THR A 30 10.56 14.03 9.67
CA THR A 30 9.28 14.05 10.39
C THR A 30 8.40 15.21 9.94
N ALA A 31 7.08 15.01 9.96
CA ALA A 31 6.08 16.04 9.72
C ALA A 31 4.93 15.89 10.73
N ALA A 32 4.40 17.01 11.21
CA ALA A 32 3.34 17.01 12.22
C ALA A 32 1.93 17.07 11.63
N SER A 33 1.83 17.27 10.31
CA SER A 33 0.55 17.39 9.62
C SER A 33 0.65 16.95 8.18
N LEU A 34 -0.50 16.70 7.53
CA LEU A 34 -0.54 16.41 6.09
C LEU A 34 0.02 17.57 5.24
N PRO A 35 -0.30 18.86 5.48
CA PRO A 35 0.33 19.96 4.75
C PRO A 35 1.85 19.97 4.86
N ASP A 36 2.41 19.71 6.04
CA ASP A 36 3.87 19.65 6.24
C ASP A 36 4.48 18.46 5.48
N ALA A 37 3.80 17.31 5.50
CA ALA A 37 4.23 16.14 4.73
C ALA A 37 4.23 16.41 3.22
N LEU A 38 3.20 17.07 2.69
CA LEU A 38 3.13 17.46 1.28
C LEU A 38 4.25 18.45 0.93
N ALA A 39 4.53 19.43 1.78
CA ALA A 39 5.63 20.37 1.61
C ALA A 39 6.99 19.66 1.61
N ALA A 40 7.19 18.68 2.50
CA ALA A 40 8.40 17.86 2.53
C ALA A 40 8.56 17.02 1.25
N MET A 41 7.49 16.35 0.80
CA MET A 41 7.49 15.56 -0.44
C MET A 41 7.72 16.41 -1.69
N ALA A 42 7.30 17.68 -1.71
CA ALA A 42 7.55 18.59 -2.80
C ALA A 42 9.06 18.94 -2.98
N ASN A 43 9.82 18.91 -1.88
CA ASN A 43 11.23 19.30 -1.84
C ASN A 43 12.19 18.12 -1.74
N THR A 44 11.73 16.95 -1.32
CA THR A 44 12.56 15.77 -1.05
C THR A 44 11.89 14.51 -1.57
N ARG A 45 12.65 13.69 -2.30
CA ARG A 45 12.18 12.37 -2.71
C ARG A 45 12.38 11.38 -1.58
N TYR A 46 11.29 10.78 -1.14
CA TYR A 46 11.29 9.71 -0.14
C TYR A 46 11.09 8.33 -0.76
N ASP A 47 11.75 7.34 -0.20
CA ASP A 47 11.56 5.93 -0.57
C ASP A 47 10.27 5.37 0.04
N LEU A 48 9.79 5.97 1.14
CA LEU A 48 8.51 5.67 1.78
C LEU A 48 8.04 6.84 2.63
N VAL A 49 6.74 7.10 2.61
CA VAL A 49 6.05 8.02 3.52
C VAL A 49 5.12 7.21 4.42
N LEU A 50 5.30 7.31 5.72
CA LEU A 50 4.41 6.77 6.73
C LEU A 50 3.45 7.87 7.15
N LEU A 51 2.15 7.71 6.87
CA LEU A 51 1.14 8.74 7.08
C LEU A 51 0.12 8.26 8.12
N ASP A 52 0.04 8.97 9.24
CA ASP A 52 -0.96 8.64 10.27
C ASP A 52 -2.37 8.97 9.77
N HIS A 53 -3.26 7.99 9.93
CA HIS A 53 -4.67 8.10 9.57
C HIS A 53 -5.45 9.07 10.48
N ASP A 54 -5.08 9.09 11.77
CA ASP A 54 -5.90 9.72 12.81
C ASP A 54 -5.59 11.21 13.02
N MET A 55 -4.72 11.80 12.18
CA MET A 55 -4.41 13.24 12.23
C MET A 55 -5.61 14.10 11.84
N PRO A 56 -5.85 15.24 12.52
CA PRO A 56 -6.97 16.16 12.20
C PRO A 56 -6.99 16.63 10.75
N SER A 57 -5.81 16.77 10.12
CA SER A 57 -5.66 17.23 8.74
C SER A 57 -5.98 16.16 7.67
N MET A 58 -6.19 14.90 8.07
CA MET A 58 -6.42 13.79 7.15
C MET A 58 -7.84 13.70 6.62
N ASN A 59 -8.85 14.06 7.43
CA ASN A 59 -10.26 13.84 7.08
C ASN A 59 -10.50 12.40 6.58
N GLY A 60 -9.98 11.41 7.31
CA GLY A 60 -10.03 10.00 6.93
C GLY A 60 -9.19 9.72 5.68
N LEU A 61 -9.75 8.97 4.74
CA LEU A 61 -9.06 8.58 3.50
C LEU A 61 -8.90 9.70 2.47
N THR A 62 -9.61 10.83 2.63
CA THR A 62 -9.46 11.98 1.72
C THR A 62 -8.04 12.53 1.75
N GLY A 63 -7.42 12.58 2.95
CA GLY A 63 -6.03 12.99 3.09
C GLY A 63 -5.04 12.02 2.44
N LEU A 64 -5.31 10.72 2.52
CA LEU A 64 -4.51 9.71 1.82
C LEU A 64 -4.59 9.88 0.30
N LEU A 65 -5.80 10.03 -0.26
CA LEU A 65 -6.00 10.27 -1.69
C LEU A 65 -5.26 11.52 -2.15
N ARG A 66 -5.30 12.58 -1.34
CA ARG A 66 -4.57 13.81 -1.60
C ARG A 66 -3.06 13.59 -1.57
N ALA A 67 -2.54 12.89 -0.56
CA ALA A 67 -1.12 12.57 -0.46
C ALA A 67 -0.64 11.72 -1.65
N VAL A 68 -1.42 10.74 -2.10
CA VAL A 68 -1.11 9.92 -3.29
C VAL A 68 -1.10 10.77 -4.57
N ALA A 69 -2.04 11.70 -4.71
CA ALA A 69 -2.14 12.56 -5.90
C ALA A 69 -1.04 13.62 -5.95
N GLU A 70 -0.72 14.29 -4.83
CA GLU A 70 0.20 15.41 -4.74
C GLU A 70 1.62 15.00 -4.34
N GLY A 71 1.83 13.77 -3.84
CA GLY A 71 3.11 13.27 -3.29
C GLY A 71 4.16 12.89 -4.31
N GLN A 72 4.06 13.35 -5.56
CA GLN A 72 5.05 13.16 -6.63
C GLN A 72 5.47 11.70 -6.87
N GLY A 73 4.56 10.76 -6.61
CA GLY A 73 4.81 9.33 -6.80
C GLY A 73 5.59 8.66 -5.66
N ALA A 74 5.76 9.32 -4.52
CA ALA A 74 6.33 8.70 -3.34
C ALA A 74 5.43 7.56 -2.85
N PRO A 75 5.97 6.37 -2.51
CA PRO A 75 5.19 5.30 -1.92
C PRO A 75 4.65 5.75 -0.55
N ILE A 76 3.33 5.62 -0.34
CA ILE A 76 2.67 6.05 0.90
C ILE A 76 2.09 4.84 1.61
N ALA A 77 2.44 4.63 2.87
CA ALA A 77 1.82 3.65 3.75
C ALA A 77 1.01 4.36 4.83
N LEU A 78 -0.20 3.88 5.09
CA LEU A 78 -1.03 4.39 6.16
C LEU A 78 -0.66 3.72 7.48
N ILE A 79 -0.45 4.52 8.54
CA ILE A 79 -0.32 4.04 9.91
C ILE A 79 -1.63 4.35 10.65
N SER A 80 -2.11 3.46 11.49
CA SER A 80 -3.30 3.72 12.31
C SER A 80 -3.28 3.00 13.65
N GLY A 81 -3.89 3.62 14.65
CA GLY A 81 -4.21 2.97 15.93
C GLY A 81 -5.31 1.92 15.81
N SER A 82 -6.16 2.04 14.80
CA SER A 82 -7.19 1.06 14.45
C SER A 82 -6.59 -0.15 13.75
N THR A 83 -7.14 -1.32 14.04
CA THR A 83 -6.82 -2.58 13.33
C THR A 83 -8.01 -3.03 12.47
N SER A 84 -8.82 -2.07 11.96
CA SER A 84 -9.94 -2.39 11.10
C SER A 84 -9.46 -2.91 9.75
N ARG A 85 -10.04 -4.01 9.34
CA ARG A 85 -9.84 -4.62 8.02
C ARG A 85 -10.34 -3.70 6.90
N GLU A 86 -11.53 -3.14 7.11
CA GLU A 86 -12.18 -2.24 6.15
C GLU A 86 -11.31 -1.02 5.87
N LEU A 87 -10.68 -0.47 6.92
CA LEU A 87 -9.75 0.65 6.76
C LEU A 87 -8.48 0.24 6.00
N ALA A 88 -7.93 -0.93 6.30
CA ALA A 88 -6.73 -1.42 5.60
C ALA A 88 -7.02 -1.68 4.11
N GLU A 89 -8.15 -2.34 3.79
CA GLU A 89 -8.57 -2.57 2.41
C GLU A 89 -8.82 -1.23 1.68
N ALA A 90 -9.54 -0.32 2.31
CA ALA A 90 -9.85 0.98 1.72
C ALA A 90 -8.59 1.85 1.51
N ALA A 91 -7.60 1.76 2.40
CA ALA A 91 -6.31 2.44 2.22
C ALA A 91 -5.53 1.88 1.02
N LEU A 92 -5.49 0.55 0.86
CA LEU A 92 -4.84 -0.08 -0.30
C LEU A 92 -5.58 0.26 -1.60
N ASP A 93 -6.91 0.28 -1.59
CA ASP A 93 -7.74 0.68 -2.74
C ASP A 93 -7.55 2.16 -3.10
N ALA A 94 -7.28 3.02 -2.12
CA ALA A 94 -6.96 4.43 -2.31
C ALA A 94 -5.53 4.68 -2.84
N GLY A 95 -4.72 3.62 -2.99
CA GLY A 95 -3.37 3.70 -3.57
C GLY A 95 -2.23 3.70 -2.55
N ALA A 96 -2.50 3.45 -1.26
CA ALA A 96 -1.43 3.20 -0.30
C ALA A 96 -0.64 1.94 -0.68
N ILE A 97 0.68 1.98 -0.49
CA ILE A 97 1.53 0.80 -0.67
C ILE A 97 1.39 -0.18 0.49
N GLY A 98 0.85 0.27 1.62
CA GLY A 98 0.61 -0.61 2.75
C GLY A 98 -0.17 0.04 3.89
N PHE A 99 -0.53 -0.82 4.84
CA PHE A 99 -1.19 -0.46 6.09
C PHE A 99 -0.42 -1.02 7.28
N VAL A 100 -0.09 -0.16 8.25
CA VAL A 100 0.74 -0.50 9.41
C VAL A 100 -0.01 -0.16 10.69
N PRO A 101 -0.42 -1.13 11.50
CA PRO A 101 -0.98 -0.87 12.83
C PRO A 101 0.08 -0.23 13.76
N LYS A 102 -0.26 0.84 14.47
CA LYS A 102 0.63 1.46 15.49
C LYS A 102 1.01 0.49 16.62
N LYS A 103 0.19 -0.54 16.87
CA LYS A 103 0.44 -1.59 17.88
C LYS A 103 1.38 -2.70 17.40
N MET A 104 1.85 -2.64 16.17
CA MET A 104 2.79 -3.62 15.64
C MET A 104 4.11 -3.60 16.41
N ALA A 105 4.70 -4.77 16.65
CA ALA A 105 6.03 -4.87 17.26
C ALA A 105 7.06 -4.09 16.42
N SER A 106 7.93 -3.31 17.08
CA SER A 106 8.84 -2.39 16.42
C SER A 106 9.71 -3.05 15.33
N ARG A 107 10.24 -4.25 15.58
CA ARG A 107 11.02 -4.99 14.57
C ARG A 107 10.19 -5.39 13.34
N ALA A 108 8.92 -5.75 13.53
CA ALA A 108 8.01 -6.09 12.44
C ALA A 108 7.66 -4.83 11.61
N MET A 109 7.52 -3.67 12.27
CA MET A 109 7.30 -2.38 11.61
C MET A 109 8.50 -2.03 10.71
N VAL A 110 9.74 -2.18 11.20
CA VAL A 110 10.94 -1.92 10.38
C VAL A 110 11.02 -2.87 9.18
N ALA A 111 10.71 -4.15 9.38
CA ALA A 111 10.68 -5.11 8.27
C ALA A 111 9.63 -4.71 7.22
N ALA A 112 8.44 -4.28 7.65
CA ALA A 112 7.38 -3.78 6.76
C ALA A 112 7.83 -2.52 6.01
N VAL A 113 8.45 -1.56 6.71
CA VAL A 113 8.99 -0.33 6.11
C VAL A 113 10.03 -0.65 5.03
N LYS A 114 10.99 -1.53 5.33
CA LYS A 114 12.03 -1.94 4.37
C LYS A 114 11.45 -2.66 3.15
N LEU A 115 10.38 -3.42 3.34
CA LEU A 115 9.68 -4.13 2.27
C LEU A 115 8.93 -3.13 1.37
N MET A 116 8.17 -2.20 1.97
CA MET A 116 7.41 -1.19 1.24
C MET A 116 8.31 -0.20 0.49
N ALA A 117 9.43 0.21 1.08
CA ALA A 117 10.43 1.05 0.41
C ALA A 117 11.05 0.41 -0.84
N LYS A 118 10.99 -0.93 -0.98
CA LYS A 118 11.38 -1.67 -2.19
C LYS A 118 10.24 -1.80 -3.22
N GLY A 119 9.08 -1.26 -2.92
CA GLY A 119 7.91 -1.32 -3.80
C GLY A 119 6.99 -2.52 -3.56
N ASP A 120 7.20 -3.28 -2.50
CA ASP A 120 6.30 -4.37 -2.12
C ASP A 120 5.14 -3.87 -1.28
N THR A 121 3.94 -4.41 -1.49
CA THR A 121 2.76 -4.05 -0.69
C THR A 121 2.78 -4.79 0.64
N PHE A 122 2.44 -4.08 1.72
CA PHE A 122 2.33 -4.66 3.06
C PHE A 122 0.96 -4.40 3.69
N ALA A 123 0.34 -5.47 4.21
CA ALA A 123 -0.72 -5.38 5.20
C ALA A 123 -0.62 -6.61 6.12
N PRO A 124 -0.91 -6.48 7.43
CA PRO A 124 -0.85 -7.60 8.35
C PRO A 124 -1.80 -8.73 7.92
N ILE A 125 -1.30 -9.95 7.85
CA ILE A 125 -2.04 -11.15 7.43
C ILE A 125 -3.36 -11.30 8.22
N GLY A 126 -3.35 -11.08 9.52
CA GLY A 126 -4.54 -11.18 10.37
C GLY A 126 -5.63 -10.13 10.08
N LEU A 127 -5.34 -9.06 9.36
CA LEU A 127 -6.35 -8.09 8.88
C LEU A 127 -6.96 -8.51 7.54
N LEU A 128 -6.30 -9.40 6.80
CA LEU A 128 -6.75 -9.86 5.49
C LEU A 128 -7.38 -11.26 5.53
N GLU A 129 -7.21 -11.99 6.64
CA GLU A 129 -7.59 -13.42 6.76
C GLU A 129 -9.00 -13.68 7.29
N SER A 130 -10.02 -12.94 6.95
CA SER A 130 -11.39 -13.30 7.33
C SER A 130 -12.40 -13.29 6.20
N ALA A 131 -12.15 -14.02 5.16
CA ALA A 131 -13.17 -14.61 4.28
C ALA A 131 -12.51 -15.34 3.10
N VAL A 132 -11.86 -16.49 3.31
CA VAL A 132 -11.60 -17.38 2.18
C VAL A 132 -11.67 -18.84 2.64
N ALA A 133 -12.53 -19.57 1.97
CA ALA A 133 -12.52 -21.02 1.94
C ALA A 133 -11.12 -21.56 1.58
N PRO A 134 -10.73 -22.73 2.12
CA PRO A 134 -9.38 -23.25 1.94
C PRO A 134 -9.21 -23.82 0.54
N ASN A 135 -8.88 -22.99 -0.42
CA ASN A 135 -8.35 -23.42 -1.73
C ASN A 135 -8.34 -22.26 -2.73
N ALA A 136 -7.36 -21.38 -2.70
CA ALA A 136 -6.95 -20.74 -3.96
C ALA A 136 -5.85 -19.69 -3.78
N PRO A 137 -4.87 -19.64 -4.68
CA PRO A 137 -3.92 -18.54 -4.83
C PRO A 137 -4.58 -17.17 -5.03
N LEU A 138 -5.86 -17.14 -5.40
CA LEU A 138 -6.68 -15.92 -5.58
C LEU A 138 -6.95 -15.16 -4.28
N ALA A 139 -6.90 -15.83 -3.13
CA ALA A 139 -7.11 -15.22 -1.82
C ALA A 139 -5.99 -14.27 -1.37
N LEU A 140 -4.84 -14.34 -2.04
CA LEU A 140 -3.69 -13.48 -1.77
C LEU A 140 -3.80 -12.11 -2.48
N LEU A 141 -4.80 -11.93 -3.33
CA LEU A 141 -4.96 -10.72 -4.13
C LEU A 141 -5.78 -9.67 -3.37
N THR A 142 -5.35 -8.42 -3.45
CA THR A 142 -6.16 -7.27 -3.03
C THR A 142 -7.38 -7.11 -3.96
N ARG A 143 -8.38 -6.34 -3.55
CA ARG A 143 -9.54 -6.03 -4.41
C ARG A 143 -9.13 -5.44 -5.76
N ARG A 144 -8.13 -4.56 -5.78
CA ARG A 144 -7.62 -3.94 -7.03
C ARG A 144 -6.88 -4.94 -7.89
N GLU A 145 -6.04 -5.78 -7.32
CA GLU A 145 -5.38 -6.86 -8.05
C GLU A 145 -6.39 -7.86 -8.60
N PHE A 146 -7.43 -8.18 -7.82
CA PHE A 146 -8.52 -9.05 -8.27
C PHE A 146 -9.34 -8.42 -9.40
N ALA A 147 -9.67 -7.12 -9.32
CA ALA A 147 -10.34 -6.39 -10.40
C ALA A 147 -9.50 -6.35 -11.68
N VAL A 148 -8.18 -6.11 -11.55
CA VAL A 148 -7.25 -6.18 -12.68
C VAL A 148 -7.17 -7.60 -13.25
N LEU A 149 -7.11 -8.64 -12.40
CA LEU A 149 -7.11 -10.04 -12.84
C LEU A 149 -8.40 -10.40 -13.59
N ARG A 150 -9.56 -9.92 -13.16
CA ARG A 150 -10.82 -10.09 -13.85
C ARG A 150 -10.78 -9.48 -15.24
N GLY A 151 -10.28 -8.25 -15.38
CA GLY A 151 -10.07 -7.64 -16.71
C GLY A 151 -9.08 -8.43 -17.59
N ILE A 152 -8.08 -9.08 -16.99
CA ILE A 152 -7.19 -9.99 -17.71
C ILE A 152 -7.95 -11.24 -18.21
N CYS A 153 -8.82 -11.82 -17.39
CA CYS A 153 -9.66 -12.97 -17.76
C CYS A 153 -10.64 -12.62 -18.89
N ASP A 154 -11.12 -11.38 -18.91
CA ASP A 154 -11.96 -10.81 -19.98
C ASP A 154 -11.17 -10.51 -21.28
N GLY A 155 -9.86 -10.73 -21.30
CA GLY A 155 -9.00 -10.46 -22.45
C GLY A 155 -8.64 -8.99 -22.69
N LYS A 156 -8.97 -8.08 -21.75
CA LYS A 156 -8.76 -6.64 -21.88
C LYS A 156 -7.29 -6.28 -21.81
N SER A 157 -6.83 -5.33 -22.61
CA SER A 157 -5.50 -4.72 -22.50
C SER A 157 -5.34 -3.90 -21.21
N ASN A 158 -4.11 -3.57 -20.81
CA ASN A 158 -3.87 -2.72 -19.63
C ASN A 158 -4.51 -1.33 -19.78
N LYS A 159 -4.59 -0.79 -20.99
CA LYS A 159 -5.23 0.48 -21.28
C LYS A 159 -6.76 0.41 -21.10
N GLU A 160 -7.40 -0.68 -21.50
CA GLU A 160 -8.84 -0.90 -21.30
C GLU A 160 -9.15 -1.10 -19.82
N ILE A 161 -8.34 -1.91 -19.10
CA ILE A 161 -8.47 -2.12 -17.66
C ILE A 161 -8.30 -0.79 -16.92
N ALA A 162 -7.32 0.02 -17.32
CA ALA A 162 -7.06 1.33 -16.71
C ALA A 162 -8.28 2.26 -16.85
N ARG A 163 -8.89 2.28 -18.04
CA ARG A 163 -10.12 3.06 -18.30
C ARG A 163 -11.30 2.54 -17.46
N ASP A 164 -11.50 1.23 -17.41
CA ASP A 164 -12.63 0.61 -16.72
C ASP A 164 -12.54 0.76 -15.18
N LEU A 165 -11.33 0.84 -14.64
CA LEU A 165 -11.07 0.99 -13.21
C LEU A 165 -10.72 2.43 -12.79
N GLU A 166 -10.77 3.40 -13.73
CA GLU A 166 -10.40 4.80 -13.52
C GLU A 166 -8.97 4.96 -12.96
N LEU A 167 -8.03 4.15 -13.51
CA LEU A 167 -6.62 4.13 -13.13
C LEU A 167 -5.73 4.62 -14.27
N GLN A 168 -4.48 4.93 -13.94
CA GLN A 168 -3.42 5.13 -14.94
C GLN A 168 -2.93 3.75 -15.45
N GLU A 169 -2.56 3.67 -16.74
CA GLU A 169 -2.04 2.43 -17.32
C GLU A 169 -0.79 1.91 -16.60
N VAL A 170 0.06 2.81 -16.11
CA VAL A 170 1.25 2.47 -15.34
C VAL A 170 0.89 1.77 -14.01
N THR A 171 -0.18 2.21 -13.38
CA THR A 171 -0.71 1.59 -12.15
C THR A 171 -1.23 0.19 -12.41
N VAL A 172 -1.95 -0.01 -13.53
CA VAL A 172 -2.40 -1.35 -13.95
C VAL A 172 -1.21 -2.26 -14.21
N LYS A 173 -0.16 -1.79 -14.90
CA LYS A 173 1.08 -2.57 -15.11
C LYS A 173 1.72 -3.00 -13.79
N LEU A 174 1.71 -2.14 -12.79
CA LEU A 174 2.21 -2.48 -11.45
C LEU A 174 1.35 -3.57 -10.79
N HIS A 175 0.02 -3.42 -10.82
CA HIS A 175 -0.88 -4.46 -10.31
C HIS A 175 -0.71 -5.79 -11.05
N VAL A 176 -0.55 -5.79 -12.37
CA VAL A 176 -0.28 -7.02 -13.15
C VAL A 176 1.01 -7.69 -12.70
N LYS A 177 2.08 -6.91 -12.47
CA LYS A 177 3.36 -7.43 -11.96
C LYS A 177 3.19 -8.06 -10.57
N THR A 178 2.49 -7.38 -9.66
CA THR A 178 2.31 -7.84 -8.28
C THR A 178 1.40 -9.06 -8.20
N LEU A 179 0.26 -9.05 -8.89
CA LEU A 179 -0.65 -10.22 -8.93
C LEU A 179 0.01 -11.45 -9.58
N SER A 180 0.80 -11.25 -10.64
CA SER A 180 1.53 -12.37 -11.27
C SER A 180 2.52 -13.02 -10.32
N ARG A 181 3.24 -12.21 -9.50
CA ARG A 181 4.13 -12.73 -8.46
C ARG A 181 3.36 -13.50 -7.38
N LYS A 182 2.24 -12.96 -6.90
CA LYS A 182 1.39 -13.60 -5.86
C LYS A 182 0.77 -14.91 -6.34
N LEU A 183 0.42 -14.98 -7.63
CA LEU A 183 -0.13 -16.18 -8.26
C LEU A 183 0.94 -17.15 -8.78
N GLU A 184 2.23 -16.80 -8.63
CA GLU A 184 3.35 -17.54 -9.24
C GLU A 184 3.16 -17.74 -10.76
N ALA A 185 2.50 -16.77 -11.39
CA ALA A 185 2.17 -16.83 -12.81
C ALA A 185 3.37 -16.40 -13.67
N LYS A 186 3.74 -17.24 -14.63
CA LYS A 186 4.88 -17.00 -15.55
C LYS A 186 4.62 -15.84 -16.53
N ASN A 187 3.36 -15.61 -16.85
CA ASN A 187 2.90 -14.56 -17.76
C ASN A 187 1.41 -14.27 -17.54
N ARG A 188 0.89 -13.25 -18.26
CA ARG A 188 -0.50 -12.81 -18.19
C ARG A 188 -1.52 -13.93 -18.47
N THR A 189 -1.25 -14.75 -19.49
CA THR A 189 -2.13 -15.88 -19.87
C THR A 189 -2.16 -16.93 -18.76
N HIS A 190 -1.01 -17.22 -18.15
CA HIS A 190 -0.92 -18.13 -17.02
C HIS A 190 -1.68 -17.62 -15.80
N ALA A 191 -1.64 -16.31 -15.54
CA ALA A 191 -2.44 -15.69 -14.48
C ALA A 191 -3.95 -15.86 -14.73
N ALA A 192 -4.42 -15.67 -15.98
CA ALA A 192 -5.82 -15.92 -16.35
C ALA A 192 -6.23 -17.40 -16.20
N MET A 193 -5.34 -18.33 -16.54
CA MET A 193 -5.60 -19.77 -16.36
C MET A 193 -5.74 -20.15 -14.88
N ILE A 194 -4.84 -19.65 -14.01
CA ILE A 194 -4.92 -19.86 -12.55
C ILE A 194 -6.25 -19.32 -12.02
N ALA A 195 -6.65 -18.12 -12.46
CA ALA A 195 -7.90 -17.49 -12.06
C ALA A 195 -9.13 -18.35 -12.45
N ARG A 196 -9.19 -18.81 -13.69
CA ARG A 196 -10.29 -19.68 -14.16
C ARG A 196 -10.36 -21.02 -13.44
N ASN A 197 -9.22 -21.65 -13.19
CA ASN A 197 -9.13 -22.89 -12.40
C ASN A 197 -9.55 -22.66 -10.94
N GLY A 198 -9.39 -21.44 -10.42
CA GLY A 198 -9.87 -21.03 -9.11
C GLY A 198 -11.33 -20.57 -9.06
N GLY A 199 -12.10 -20.72 -10.15
CA GLY A 199 -13.54 -20.43 -10.21
C GLY A 199 -13.88 -19.00 -10.65
N LEU A 200 -12.94 -18.21 -11.15
CA LEU A 200 -13.21 -16.89 -11.69
C LEU A 200 -13.66 -17.01 -13.16
N HIS A 201 -14.94 -16.77 -13.40
CA HIS A 201 -15.57 -16.78 -14.72
C HIS A 201 -15.88 -15.39 -15.19
#